data_fef35d3df5d0dc94f604553921b3fbb4
#
_entry.id   fef35d3df5d0dc94f604553921b3fbb4
#
_cell.length_a   1.000
_cell.length_b   1.000
_cell.length_c   1.000
_cell.angle_alpha   90.00
_cell.angle_beta   90.00
_cell.angle_gamma   90.00
#
_symmetry.space_group_name_H-M   'P 1'
#
loop_
_entity.id
_entity.type
_entity.pdbx_description
1 polymer ?
#
loop_
_entity_poly.entity_id
_entity_poly.type
_entity_poly.pdbx_seq_one_letter_code
_entity_poly.pdbx_strand_id
1 'polypeptide(L)'
;MIKLVKSPVVFNEENHTYFLGEKQLRGITGMISRQLFPDKYKGVPDHVMRRAANKGSRIHSQCEFVDSTGFEPESIEAENYLRERMNAGYDALANEYTVSDEEYFASNIDCVW
;
A
#
# COMPACT_ATOMS: atom_id res chain seq x y z
N MET A 1 4.81 23.81 -5.15
CA MET A 1 4.37 22.43 -5.51
C MET A 1 5.38 21.42 -5.01
N ILE A 2 4.93 20.44 -4.25
CA ILE A 2 5.80 19.36 -3.80
C ILE A 2 6.01 18.40 -4.95
N LYS A 3 7.27 18.12 -5.25
CA LYS A 3 7.63 17.16 -6.29
C LYS A 3 8.10 15.86 -5.63
N LEU A 4 7.43 14.75 -5.92
CA LEU A 4 7.83 13.44 -5.44
C LEU A 4 8.99 12.91 -6.27
N VAL A 5 9.95 12.30 -5.58
CA VAL A 5 11.12 11.66 -6.21
C VAL A 5 10.94 10.15 -6.14
N LYS A 6 11.09 9.49 -7.28
CA LYS A 6 10.98 8.03 -7.33
C LYS A 6 12.19 7.40 -6.64
N SER A 7 11.93 6.51 -5.67
CA SER A 7 12.98 5.73 -5.01
C SER A 7 13.65 4.76 -5.98
N PRO A 8 14.98 4.53 -5.85
CA PRO A 8 15.68 3.48 -6.59
C PRO A 8 15.33 2.06 -6.09
N VAL A 9 14.63 1.95 -4.97
CA VAL A 9 14.21 0.66 -4.41
C VAL A 9 13.10 0.07 -5.27
N VAL A 10 13.25 -1.21 -5.64
CA VAL A 10 12.25 -1.95 -6.41
C VAL A 10 11.38 -2.77 -5.45
N PHE A 11 10.08 -2.54 -5.49
CA PHE A 11 9.11 -3.30 -4.74
C PHE A 11 8.56 -4.45 -5.60
N ASN A 12 8.67 -5.69 -5.09
CA ASN A 12 8.05 -6.85 -5.70
C ASN A 12 6.72 -7.13 -4.99
N GLU A 13 5.62 -6.82 -5.66
CA GLU A 13 4.27 -6.94 -5.10
C GLU A 13 3.89 -8.40 -4.81
N GLU A 14 4.29 -9.33 -5.67
CA GLU A 14 3.98 -10.75 -5.54
C GLU A 14 4.53 -11.34 -4.25
N ASN A 15 5.80 -11.07 -3.96
CA ASN A 15 6.50 -11.57 -2.77
C ASN A 15 6.51 -10.59 -1.60
N HIS A 16 6.03 -9.37 -1.82
CA HIS A 16 6.08 -8.27 -0.86
C HIS A 16 7.50 -8.03 -0.36
N THR A 17 8.44 -7.94 -1.30
CA THR A 17 9.87 -7.76 -1.01
C THR A 17 10.40 -6.48 -1.63
N TYR A 18 11.48 -5.94 -1.04
CA TYR A 18 12.10 -4.69 -1.47
C TYR A 18 13.58 -4.92 -1.76
N PHE A 19 14.05 -4.43 -2.91
CA PHE A 19 15.44 -4.58 -3.32
C PHE A 19 16.04 -3.26 -3.74
N LEU A 20 17.24 -2.99 -3.23
CA LEU A 20 18.11 -1.91 -3.73
C LEU A 20 19.29 -2.58 -4.47
N GLY A 21 19.17 -2.66 -5.80
CA GLY A 21 20.08 -3.49 -6.59
C GLY A 21 19.92 -4.96 -6.21
N GLU A 22 20.99 -5.60 -5.74
CA GLU A 22 20.98 -7.00 -5.28
C GLU A 22 20.68 -7.14 -3.79
N LYS A 23 20.65 -6.03 -3.05
CA LYS A 23 20.44 -6.04 -1.61
C LYS A 23 18.96 -6.02 -1.28
N GLN A 24 18.50 -7.01 -0.52
CA GLN A 24 17.13 -7.03 -0.01
C GLN A 24 17.03 -6.16 1.24
N LEU A 25 16.05 -5.26 1.26
CA LEU A 25 15.75 -4.41 2.40
C LEU A 25 14.60 -5.00 3.22
N ARG A 26 14.50 -4.59 4.48
CA ARG A 26 13.43 -5.03 5.37
C ARG A 26 12.18 -4.17 5.17
N GLY A 27 11.02 -4.81 4.98
CA GLY A 27 9.74 -4.12 4.97
C GLY A 27 9.36 -3.67 6.37
N ILE A 28 9.11 -2.38 6.56
CA ILE A 28 8.81 -1.80 7.87
C ILE A 28 7.57 -2.42 8.50
N THR A 29 6.49 -2.50 7.74
CA THR A 29 5.21 -3.04 8.24
C THR A 29 5.34 -4.50 8.68
N GLY A 30 6.01 -5.32 7.88
CA GLY A 30 6.24 -6.72 8.22
C GLY A 30 7.11 -6.88 9.47
N MET A 31 8.13 -6.04 9.62
CA MET A 31 9.00 -6.07 10.79
C MET A 31 8.24 -5.70 12.07
N ILE A 32 7.44 -4.63 12.03
CA ILE A 32 6.60 -4.21 13.16
C ILE A 32 5.63 -5.33 13.54
N SER A 33 4.99 -5.94 12.55
CA SER A 33 4.03 -7.03 12.78
C SER A 33 4.69 -8.23 13.48
N ARG A 34 5.88 -8.63 13.03
CA ARG A 34 6.59 -9.78 13.60
C ARG A 34 7.12 -9.51 15.01
N GLN A 35 7.60 -8.30 15.29
CA GLN A 35 8.22 -7.98 16.59
C GLN A 35 7.21 -7.59 17.66
N LEU A 36 6.19 -6.81 17.31
CA LEU A 36 5.24 -6.26 18.26
C LEU A 36 3.92 -7.03 18.31
N PHE A 37 3.52 -7.67 17.22
CA PHE A 37 2.23 -8.34 17.12
C PHE A 37 2.35 -9.74 16.47
N PRO A 38 3.24 -10.62 16.98
CA PRO A 38 3.50 -11.91 16.34
C PRO A 38 2.28 -12.84 16.33
N ASP A 39 1.35 -12.67 17.28
CA ASP A 39 0.17 -13.52 17.44
C ASP A 39 -1.13 -12.82 16.99
N LYS A 40 -1.03 -11.70 16.27
CA LYS A 40 -2.19 -10.89 15.88
C LYS A 40 -3.29 -11.69 15.18
N TYR A 41 -2.92 -12.65 14.35
CA TYR A 41 -3.85 -13.48 13.59
C TYR A 41 -3.84 -14.94 14.01
N LYS A 42 -3.29 -15.24 15.19
CA LYS A 42 -3.24 -16.60 15.71
C LYS A 42 -4.65 -17.17 15.87
N GLY A 43 -4.86 -18.38 15.36
CA GLY A 43 -6.15 -19.06 15.43
C GLY A 43 -7.14 -18.65 14.33
N VAL A 44 -6.82 -17.69 13.48
CA VAL A 44 -7.66 -17.34 12.33
C VAL A 44 -7.43 -18.36 11.21
N PRO A 45 -8.49 -19.04 10.71
CA PRO A 45 -8.33 -20.01 9.61
C PRO A 45 -7.77 -19.38 8.34
N ASP A 46 -6.96 -20.13 7.58
CA ASP A 46 -6.31 -19.65 6.37
C ASP A 46 -7.30 -19.13 5.32
N HIS A 47 -8.47 -19.78 5.17
CA HIS A 47 -9.47 -19.35 4.20
C HIS A 47 -10.09 -17.99 4.57
N VAL A 48 -10.21 -17.69 5.87
CA VAL A 48 -10.69 -16.38 6.35
C VAL A 48 -9.65 -15.31 6.07
N MET A 49 -8.37 -15.59 6.35
CA MET A 49 -7.26 -14.69 6.06
C MET A 49 -7.17 -14.39 4.57
N ARG A 50 -7.28 -15.42 3.73
CA ARG A 50 -7.21 -15.26 2.27
C ARG A 50 -8.36 -14.42 1.73
N ARG A 51 -9.57 -14.63 2.24
CA ARG A 51 -10.75 -13.84 1.85
C ARG A 51 -10.57 -12.37 2.20
N ALA A 52 -10.08 -12.09 3.41
CA ALA A 52 -9.83 -10.72 3.87
C ALA A 52 -8.73 -10.05 3.03
N ALA A 53 -7.64 -10.76 2.73
CA ALA A 53 -6.56 -10.25 1.89
C ALA A 53 -7.03 -9.95 0.46
N ASN A 54 -7.82 -10.83 -0.13
CA ASN A 54 -8.37 -10.65 -1.47
C ASN A 54 -9.33 -9.45 -1.53
N LYS A 55 -10.15 -9.29 -0.51
CA LYS A 55 -11.04 -8.13 -0.41
C LYS A 55 -10.26 -6.82 -0.30
N GLY A 56 -9.22 -6.80 0.55
CA GLY A 56 -8.36 -5.64 0.71
C GLY A 56 -7.65 -5.26 -0.59
N SER A 57 -7.07 -6.24 -1.29
CA SER A 57 -6.40 -6.02 -2.57
C SER A 57 -7.35 -5.45 -3.63
N ARG A 58 -8.58 -5.96 -3.67
CA ARG A 58 -9.60 -5.45 -4.59
C ARG A 58 -9.95 -3.99 -4.30
N ILE A 59 -10.14 -3.64 -3.03
CA ILE A 59 -10.46 -2.27 -2.63
C ILE A 59 -9.31 -1.32 -2.98
N HIS A 60 -8.06 -1.70 -2.68
CA HIS A 60 -6.88 -0.92 -3.05
C HIS A 60 -6.79 -0.67 -4.55
N SER A 61 -7.02 -1.71 -5.36
CA SER A 61 -7.00 -1.59 -6.82
C SER A 61 -8.09 -0.64 -7.33
N GLN A 62 -9.27 -0.68 -6.73
CA GLN A 62 -10.37 0.20 -7.10
C GLN A 62 -10.09 1.66 -6.74
N CYS A 63 -9.48 1.93 -5.58
CA CYS A 63 -9.07 3.27 -5.20
C CYS A 63 -7.97 3.81 -6.11
N GLU A 64 -6.98 3.00 -6.43
CA GLU A 64 -5.91 3.35 -7.36
C GLU A 64 -6.47 3.65 -8.76
N PHE A 65 -7.41 2.86 -9.23
CA PHE A 65 -8.08 3.07 -10.51
C PHE A 65 -8.78 4.43 -10.56
N VAL A 66 -9.51 4.81 -9.51
CA VAL A 66 -10.17 6.11 -9.41
C VAL A 66 -9.14 7.24 -9.46
N ASP A 67 -8.03 7.11 -8.71
CA ASP A 67 -6.99 8.13 -8.65
C ASP A 67 -6.27 8.30 -10.00
N SER A 68 -6.01 7.20 -10.69
CA SER A 68 -5.23 7.23 -11.92
C SER A 68 -6.04 7.57 -13.17
N THR A 69 -7.34 7.25 -13.20
CA THR A 69 -8.19 7.44 -14.37
C THR A 69 -9.21 8.55 -14.22
N GLY A 70 -9.62 8.86 -13.02
CA GLY A 70 -10.73 9.78 -12.75
C GLY A 70 -12.11 9.22 -13.08
N PHE A 71 -12.20 7.93 -13.38
CA PHE A 71 -13.50 7.29 -13.65
C PHE A 71 -14.30 7.10 -12.37
N GLU A 72 -15.60 6.88 -12.50
CA GLU A 72 -16.49 6.68 -11.37
C GLU A 72 -16.10 5.45 -10.55
N PRO A 73 -16.19 5.54 -9.20
CA PRO A 73 -15.92 4.40 -8.33
C PRO A 73 -16.90 3.25 -8.58
N GLU A 74 -16.40 2.01 -8.58
CA GLU A 74 -17.20 0.81 -8.78
C GLU A 74 -17.67 0.17 -7.47
N SER A 75 -17.24 0.69 -6.33
CA SER A 75 -17.60 0.17 -5.02
C SER A 75 -17.87 1.29 -4.03
N ILE A 76 -18.60 0.96 -2.96
CA ILE A 76 -18.91 1.92 -1.91
C ILE A 76 -17.64 2.35 -1.17
N GLU A 77 -16.67 1.44 -1.01
CA GLU A 77 -15.38 1.74 -0.38
C GLU A 77 -14.58 2.75 -1.21
N ALA A 78 -14.49 2.55 -2.51
CA ALA A 78 -13.80 3.49 -3.40
C ALA A 78 -14.52 4.83 -3.49
N GLU A 79 -15.85 4.83 -3.46
CA GLU A 79 -16.67 6.05 -3.41
C GLU A 79 -16.40 6.83 -2.12
N ASN A 80 -16.37 6.16 -0.99
CA ASN A 80 -16.06 6.77 0.30
C ASN A 80 -14.65 7.34 0.33
N TYR A 81 -13.66 6.61 -0.21
CA TYR A 81 -12.29 7.06 -0.34
C TYR A 81 -12.19 8.37 -1.14
N LEU A 82 -12.82 8.40 -2.32
CA LEU A 82 -12.80 9.58 -3.18
C LEU A 82 -13.46 10.77 -2.50
N ARG A 83 -14.60 10.54 -1.84
CA ARG A 83 -15.32 11.60 -1.13
C ARG A 83 -14.48 12.20 -0.01
N GLU A 84 -13.82 11.38 0.79
CA GLU A 84 -12.96 11.86 1.88
C GLU A 84 -11.77 12.65 1.35
N ARG A 85 -11.13 12.20 0.28
CA ARG A 85 -10.03 12.93 -0.35
C ARG A 85 -10.48 14.29 -0.88
N MET A 86 -11.62 14.33 -1.56
CA MET A 86 -12.19 15.58 -2.10
C MET A 86 -12.60 16.55 -0.99
N ASN A 87 -13.22 16.04 0.08
CA ASN A 87 -13.60 16.86 1.22
C ASN A 87 -12.38 17.47 1.94
N ALA A 88 -11.26 16.74 1.96
CA ALA A 88 -10.02 17.23 2.51
C ALA A 88 -9.31 18.25 1.60
N GLY A 89 -9.74 18.36 0.35
CA GLY A 89 -9.17 19.31 -0.61
C GLY A 89 -7.85 18.86 -1.22
N TYR A 90 -7.56 17.56 -1.22
CA TYR A 90 -6.31 17.01 -1.75
C TYR A 90 -6.51 16.31 -3.08
N ASP A 91 -5.50 16.43 -3.94
CA ASP A 91 -5.38 15.63 -5.15
C ASP A 91 -4.44 14.47 -4.92
N ALA A 92 -4.68 13.35 -5.59
CA ALA A 92 -3.77 12.21 -5.53
C ALA A 92 -2.47 12.53 -6.29
N LEU A 93 -1.34 12.44 -5.60
CA LEU A 93 -0.01 12.68 -6.17
C LEU A 93 0.65 11.39 -6.68
N ALA A 94 0.47 10.30 -5.95
CA ALA A 94 1.00 8.99 -6.33
C ALA A 94 0.24 7.88 -5.63
N ASN A 95 0.16 6.72 -6.29
CA ASN A 95 -0.30 5.46 -5.70
C ASN A 95 0.87 4.49 -5.65
N GLU A 96 0.85 3.58 -4.67
CA GLU A 96 1.91 2.57 -4.49
C GLU A 96 3.31 3.19 -4.49
N TYR A 97 3.49 4.22 -3.67
CA TYR A 97 4.74 4.98 -3.61
C TYR A 97 5.71 4.36 -2.63
N THR A 98 6.87 3.92 -3.14
CA THR A 98 7.90 3.29 -2.32
C THR A 98 8.78 4.35 -1.65
N VAL A 99 8.99 4.21 -0.34
CA VAL A 99 9.90 5.03 0.46
C VAL A 99 10.94 4.15 1.13
N SER A 100 12.14 4.69 1.35
CA SER A 100 13.24 3.92 1.94
C SER A 100 14.33 4.85 2.48
N ASP A 101 15.06 4.36 3.49
CA ASP A 101 16.32 4.99 3.93
C ASP A 101 17.48 4.61 2.99
N GLU A 102 17.23 3.74 2.00
CA GLU A 102 18.18 3.22 1.03
C GLU A 102 19.35 2.45 1.67
N GLU A 103 19.15 1.97 2.88
CA GLU A 103 20.17 1.24 3.62
C GLU A 103 19.62 -0.06 4.24
N TYR A 104 18.56 0.03 5.04
CA TYR A 104 18.02 -1.12 5.77
C TYR A 104 16.54 -1.38 5.53
N PHE A 105 15.75 -0.33 5.35
CA PHE A 105 14.30 -0.41 5.43
C PHE A 105 13.62 0.17 4.20
N ALA A 106 12.44 -0.36 3.91
CA ALA A 106 11.55 0.17 2.88
C ALA A 106 10.10 -0.04 3.25
N SER A 107 9.24 0.76 2.65
CA SER A 107 7.80 0.63 2.78
C SER A 107 7.12 1.12 1.51
N ASN A 108 5.91 0.63 1.26
CA ASN A 108 5.11 1.06 0.14
C ASN A 108 3.87 1.80 0.66
N ILE A 109 3.71 3.05 0.25
CA ILE A 109 2.59 3.88 0.66
C ILE A 109 1.47 3.74 -0.38
N ASP A 110 0.27 3.38 0.07
CA ASP A 110 -0.86 3.12 -0.82
C ASP A 110 -1.25 4.34 -1.64
N CYS A 111 -1.29 5.50 -1.02
CA CYS A 111 -1.64 6.74 -1.70
C CYS A 111 -0.96 7.94 -1.03
N VAL A 112 -0.43 8.84 -1.84
CA VAL A 112 0.12 10.13 -1.41
C VAL A 112 -0.77 11.24 -1.93
N TRP A 113 -1.21 12.10 -1.02
CA TRP A 113 -2.04 13.27 -1.33
C TRP A 113 -1.28 14.57 -1.15
#